data_3c4c9a3c2edf5f3bbe0c215d408e14e3
#
_entry.id   3c4c9a3c2edf5f3bbe0c215d408e14e3
#
_cell.length_a   1.000
_cell.length_b   1.000
_cell.length_c   1.000
_cell.angle_alpha   90.00
_cell.angle_beta   90.00
_cell.angle_gamma   90.00
#
_symmetry.space_group_name_H-M   'P 1'
#
loop_
_entity.id
_entity.type
_entity.pdbx_description
1 polymer ?
#
loop_
_entity_poly.entity_id
_entity_poly.type
_entity_poly.pdbx_seq_one_letter_code
_entity_poly.pdbx_strand_id
1 'polypeptide(L)'
;MEIKFHGQSCFELSDGDTTVLVDPFLKPNNPVAVHTAEEANATHIALSHGHADHVADAVAVAQRTGAECVAIVELAHWLEAQGVENVKDPNFGGTVEYDWGYISLVPAWHTNTIPGSGEDPFSAETGVVVGPAAGLVIKVGETTVYHAGDTCLFSDMKLIAQRSDIDVFLVPIGGHYTMDRRDAVVACQFVGAKTVIPMHYDTFPPIETDVEAFKSDVESQTSSQVVVLKPGESHTV
;
A
#
# COMPACT_ATOMS: atom_id res chain seq x y z
N MET A 1 -3.79 14.78 9.56
CA MET A 1 -4.13 13.78 8.53
C MET A 1 -4.82 12.58 9.19
N GLU A 2 -5.83 11.99 8.57
CA GLU A 2 -6.46 10.74 9.00
C GLU A 2 -5.97 9.59 8.11
N ILE A 3 -5.67 8.44 8.73
CA ILE A 3 -5.31 7.18 8.06
C ILE A 3 -6.39 6.17 8.39
N LYS A 4 -7.15 5.71 7.39
CA LYS A 4 -8.17 4.68 7.54
C LYS A 4 -7.68 3.37 6.93
N PHE A 5 -7.81 2.27 7.67
CA PHE A 5 -7.48 0.94 7.21
C PHE A 5 -8.71 0.23 6.66
N HIS A 6 -8.67 -0.24 5.44
CA HIS A 6 -9.76 -1.00 4.81
C HIS A 6 -9.58 -2.52 4.89
N GLY A 7 -8.41 -2.98 5.32
CA GLY A 7 -8.01 -4.39 5.34
C GLY A 7 -6.95 -4.71 4.30
N GLN A 8 -6.21 -5.79 4.47
CA GLN A 8 -5.09 -6.25 3.64
C GLN A 8 -3.98 -5.17 3.57
N SER A 9 -3.81 -4.50 2.45
CA SER A 9 -2.87 -3.38 2.26
C SER A 9 -3.60 -2.10 1.83
N CYS A 10 -4.94 -2.08 1.91
CA CYS A 10 -5.75 -0.96 1.45
C CYS A 10 -5.89 0.10 2.54
N PHE A 11 -5.40 1.30 2.26
CA PHE A 11 -5.48 2.47 3.14
C PHE A 11 -6.06 3.69 2.42
N GLU A 12 -6.77 4.52 3.18
CA GLU A 12 -7.20 5.86 2.79
C GLU A 12 -6.45 6.88 3.64
N LEU A 13 -5.71 7.78 2.98
CA LEU A 13 -4.96 8.87 3.61
C LEU A 13 -5.67 10.17 3.28
N SER A 14 -6.26 10.85 4.27
CA SER A 14 -7.06 12.04 4.02
C SER A 14 -6.64 13.25 4.85
N ASP A 15 -6.59 14.43 4.20
CA ASP A 15 -6.39 15.73 4.84
C ASP A 15 -7.09 16.81 4.03
N GLY A 16 -8.02 17.53 4.65
CA GLY A 16 -8.85 18.50 3.96
C GLY A 16 -9.63 17.88 2.80
N ASP A 17 -9.45 18.43 1.60
CA ASP A 17 -10.12 17.97 0.37
C ASP A 17 -9.33 16.87 -0.37
N THR A 18 -8.16 16.46 0.15
CA THR A 18 -7.32 15.44 -0.45
C THR A 18 -7.61 14.08 0.17
N THR A 19 -7.83 13.08 -0.68
CA THR A 19 -7.96 11.68 -0.28
C THR A 19 -7.15 10.82 -1.23
N VAL A 20 -6.08 10.20 -0.71
CA VAL A 20 -5.26 9.23 -1.44
C VAL A 20 -5.66 7.83 -1.00
N LEU A 21 -6.26 7.06 -1.90
CA LEU A 21 -6.58 5.65 -1.68
C LEU A 21 -5.42 4.78 -2.18
N VAL A 22 -4.85 3.98 -1.30
CA VAL A 22 -3.70 3.12 -1.59
C VAL A 22 -4.19 1.68 -1.75
N ASP A 23 -3.77 1.02 -2.82
CA ASP A 23 -4.02 -0.39 -3.12
C ASP A 23 -5.49 -0.81 -2.90
N PRO A 24 -6.44 -0.29 -3.70
CA PRO A 24 -7.88 -0.55 -3.52
C PRO A 24 -8.23 -2.03 -3.65
N PHE A 25 -8.47 -2.66 -2.52
CA PHE A 25 -8.96 -4.02 -2.37
C PHE A 25 -10.10 -4.01 -1.34
N LEU A 26 -11.33 -3.94 -1.86
CA LEU A 26 -12.55 -3.65 -1.12
C LEU A 26 -13.58 -4.78 -1.26
N LYS A 27 -14.75 -4.65 -0.65
CA LYS A 27 -15.85 -5.61 -0.85
C LYS A 27 -16.35 -5.58 -2.30
N PRO A 28 -16.77 -6.74 -2.86
CA PRO A 28 -16.77 -8.08 -2.25
C PRO A 28 -15.42 -8.83 -2.38
N ASN A 29 -14.42 -8.25 -3.03
CA ASN A 29 -13.15 -8.89 -3.35
C ASN A 29 -12.34 -9.20 -2.07
N ASN A 30 -12.26 -8.23 -1.15
CA ASN A 30 -11.59 -8.37 0.14
C ASN A 30 -12.53 -8.95 1.19
N PRO A 31 -12.26 -10.16 1.74
CA PRO A 31 -13.16 -10.83 2.69
C PRO A 31 -13.26 -10.12 4.05
N VAL A 32 -12.26 -9.30 4.42
CA VAL A 32 -12.22 -8.60 5.71
C VAL A 32 -12.60 -7.12 5.61
N ALA A 33 -12.65 -6.53 4.40
CA ALA A 33 -13.04 -5.14 4.23
C ALA A 33 -14.48 -4.87 4.72
N VAL A 34 -14.75 -3.65 5.12
CA VAL A 34 -16.08 -3.21 5.55
C VAL A 34 -16.78 -2.35 4.50
N HIS A 35 -16.01 -1.70 3.61
CA HIS A 35 -16.51 -0.81 2.56
C HIS A 35 -16.41 -1.45 1.18
N THR A 36 -17.30 -1.00 0.27
CA THR A 36 -17.31 -1.39 -1.14
C THR A 36 -16.61 -0.34 -2.01
N ALA A 37 -16.35 -0.68 -3.28
CA ALA A 37 -15.80 0.27 -4.25
C ALA A 37 -16.74 1.47 -4.51
N GLU A 38 -18.07 1.27 -4.37
CA GLU A 38 -19.07 2.33 -4.53
C GLU A 38 -19.05 3.34 -3.36
N GLU A 39 -18.66 2.90 -2.17
CA GLU A 39 -18.59 3.72 -0.95
C GLU A 39 -17.24 4.43 -0.81
N ALA A 40 -16.16 3.85 -1.34
CA ALA A 40 -14.82 4.44 -1.27
C ALA A 40 -14.77 5.77 -2.03
N ASN A 41 -14.12 6.77 -1.45
CA ASN A 41 -13.88 8.05 -2.11
C ASN A 41 -12.38 8.26 -2.32
N ALA A 42 -12.01 8.88 -3.43
CA ALA A 42 -10.64 9.18 -3.73
C ALA A 42 -10.52 10.39 -4.66
N THR A 43 -9.56 11.27 -4.38
CA THR A 43 -9.06 12.26 -5.33
C THR A 43 -7.84 11.71 -6.09
N HIS A 44 -7.09 10.83 -5.45
CA HIS A 44 -5.93 10.13 -6.00
C HIS A 44 -5.96 8.66 -5.59
N ILE A 45 -5.42 7.79 -6.45
CA ILE A 45 -5.19 6.38 -6.17
C ILE A 45 -3.71 6.10 -6.39
N ALA A 46 -3.05 5.50 -5.40
CA ALA A 46 -1.65 5.10 -5.52
C ALA A 46 -1.55 3.56 -5.46
N LEU A 47 -0.86 2.97 -6.44
CA LEU A 47 -0.74 1.52 -6.55
C LEU A 47 0.70 1.07 -6.36
N SER A 48 0.90 0.12 -5.44
CA SER A 48 2.20 -0.50 -5.20
C SER A 48 2.55 -1.52 -6.29
N HIS A 49 1.61 -2.38 -6.67
CA HIS A 49 1.82 -3.41 -7.68
C HIS A 49 0.48 -3.99 -8.17
N GLY A 50 0.53 -4.92 -9.14
CA GLY A 50 -0.63 -5.38 -9.89
C GLY A 50 -1.30 -6.67 -9.39
N HIS A 51 -0.98 -7.21 -8.23
CA HIS A 51 -1.69 -8.38 -7.71
C HIS A 51 -3.13 -8.07 -7.37
N ALA A 52 -4.01 -9.07 -7.46
CA ALA A 52 -5.45 -8.91 -7.30
C ALA A 52 -5.85 -8.23 -5.99
N ASP A 53 -5.17 -8.57 -4.90
CA ASP A 53 -5.40 -8.04 -3.56
C ASP A 53 -4.85 -6.60 -3.34
N HIS A 54 -4.41 -5.94 -4.44
CA HIS A 54 -3.98 -4.54 -4.45
C HIS A 54 -4.70 -3.71 -5.51
N VAL A 55 -5.12 -4.31 -6.65
CA VAL A 55 -5.68 -3.53 -7.78
C VAL A 55 -7.15 -3.86 -8.10
N ALA A 56 -7.76 -4.86 -7.44
CA ALA A 56 -9.06 -5.39 -7.85
C ALA A 56 -10.14 -4.30 -8.01
N ASP A 57 -10.12 -3.27 -7.20
CA ASP A 57 -11.14 -2.21 -7.20
C ASP A 57 -10.60 -0.87 -7.76
N ALA A 58 -9.31 -0.80 -8.15
CA ALA A 58 -8.68 0.44 -8.59
C ALA A 58 -9.37 1.08 -9.80
N VAL A 59 -9.64 0.29 -10.84
CA VAL A 59 -10.29 0.76 -12.07
C VAL A 59 -11.71 1.26 -11.78
N ALA A 60 -12.50 0.51 -11.01
CA ALA A 60 -13.89 0.87 -10.70
C ALA A 60 -13.96 2.17 -9.88
N VAL A 61 -13.10 2.32 -8.87
CA VAL A 61 -13.04 3.54 -8.07
C VAL A 61 -12.56 4.71 -8.92
N ALA A 62 -11.47 4.56 -9.70
CA ALA A 62 -10.93 5.62 -10.55
C ALA A 62 -11.96 6.15 -11.56
N GLN A 63 -12.64 5.25 -12.28
CA GLN A 63 -13.66 5.62 -13.29
C GLN A 63 -14.87 6.33 -12.65
N ARG A 64 -15.27 5.90 -11.44
CA ARG A 64 -16.43 6.50 -10.75
C ARG A 64 -16.09 7.87 -10.14
N THR A 65 -14.91 8.04 -9.56
CA THR A 65 -14.52 9.27 -8.85
C THR A 65 -13.82 10.30 -9.74
N GLY A 66 -13.23 9.86 -10.86
CA GLY A 66 -12.32 10.66 -11.67
C GLY A 66 -10.92 10.83 -11.03
N ALA A 67 -10.60 10.03 -10.00
CA ALA A 67 -9.33 10.10 -9.30
C ALA A 67 -8.14 9.92 -10.23
N GLU A 68 -7.06 10.67 -9.98
CA GLU A 68 -5.79 10.48 -10.68
C GLU A 68 -5.07 9.27 -10.10
N CYS A 69 -4.69 8.30 -10.95
CA CYS A 69 -3.95 7.11 -10.56
C CYS A 69 -2.45 7.31 -10.71
N VAL A 70 -1.67 6.91 -9.72
CA VAL A 70 -0.20 6.91 -9.76
C VAL A 70 0.28 5.47 -9.59
N ALA A 71 1.03 4.97 -10.56
CA ALA A 71 1.57 3.62 -10.57
C ALA A 71 2.89 3.57 -11.35
N ILE A 72 3.65 2.47 -11.20
CA ILE A 72 4.82 2.25 -12.05
C ILE A 72 4.40 2.14 -13.52
N VAL A 73 5.28 2.54 -14.44
CA VAL A 73 5.02 2.75 -15.88
C VAL A 73 4.12 1.69 -16.51
N GLU A 74 4.46 0.41 -16.37
CA GLU A 74 3.72 -0.67 -17.05
C GLU A 74 2.33 -0.91 -16.41
N LEU A 75 2.21 -0.72 -15.11
CA LEU A 75 0.92 -0.79 -14.42
C LEU A 75 0.04 0.42 -14.76
N ALA A 76 0.65 1.60 -14.88
CA ALA A 76 -0.02 2.83 -15.31
C ALA A 76 -0.60 2.66 -16.73
N HIS A 77 0.18 2.16 -17.69
CA HIS A 77 -0.30 1.87 -19.03
C HIS A 77 -1.41 0.80 -19.06
N TRP A 78 -1.35 -0.17 -18.14
CA TRP A 78 -2.45 -1.13 -18.01
C TRP A 78 -3.74 -0.43 -17.54
N LEU A 79 -3.67 0.49 -16.57
CA LEU A 79 -4.84 1.27 -16.13
C LEU A 79 -5.44 2.10 -17.27
N GLU A 80 -4.60 2.76 -18.08
CA GLU A 80 -5.05 3.48 -19.28
C GLU A 80 -5.77 2.55 -20.27
N ALA A 81 -5.23 1.34 -20.48
CA ALA A 81 -5.87 0.33 -21.33
C ALA A 81 -7.21 -0.18 -20.77
N GLN A 82 -7.44 -0.07 -19.45
CA GLN A 82 -8.75 -0.32 -18.81
C GLN A 82 -9.70 0.89 -18.88
N GLY A 83 -9.29 2.01 -19.49
CA GLY A 83 -10.11 3.21 -19.64
C GLY A 83 -10.06 4.17 -18.44
N VAL A 84 -9.02 4.11 -17.63
CA VAL A 84 -8.74 5.16 -16.63
C VAL A 84 -8.14 6.36 -17.35
N GLU A 85 -8.77 7.54 -17.19
CA GLU A 85 -8.40 8.74 -17.98
C GLU A 85 -7.23 9.52 -17.39
N ASN A 86 -7.13 9.55 -16.04
CA ASN A 86 -6.12 10.35 -15.34
C ASN A 86 -5.07 9.41 -14.72
N VAL A 87 -3.91 9.30 -15.36
CA VAL A 87 -2.83 8.41 -14.91
C VAL A 87 -1.50 9.13 -14.93
N LYS A 88 -0.65 8.87 -13.93
CA LYS A 88 0.76 9.25 -13.85
C LYS A 88 1.61 8.00 -13.75
N ASP A 89 2.68 7.98 -14.48
CA ASP A 89 3.52 6.82 -14.74
C ASP A 89 4.99 6.97 -14.27
N PRO A 90 5.25 7.41 -13.02
CA PRO A 90 6.62 7.49 -12.54
C PRO A 90 7.28 6.11 -12.49
N ASN A 91 8.62 6.08 -12.57
CA ASN A 91 9.42 4.90 -12.27
C ASN A 91 10.09 5.06 -10.89
N PHE A 92 10.88 4.07 -10.45
CA PHE A 92 11.61 4.15 -9.18
C PHE A 92 12.46 5.42 -9.07
N GLY A 93 12.35 6.12 -7.94
CA GLY A 93 12.95 7.41 -7.69
C GLY A 93 12.21 8.58 -8.31
N GLY A 94 11.17 8.32 -9.13
CA GLY A 94 10.26 9.32 -9.65
C GLY A 94 9.29 9.80 -8.57
N THR A 95 8.93 11.09 -8.64
CA THR A 95 8.00 11.74 -7.73
C THR A 95 6.99 12.53 -8.54
N VAL A 96 5.71 12.36 -8.24
CA VAL A 96 4.63 13.22 -8.73
C VAL A 96 4.31 14.22 -7.63
N GLU A 97 4.50 15.51 -7.92
CA GLU A 97 4.29 16.59 -6.96
C GLU A 97 2.92 17.23 -7.16
N TYR A 98 2.29 17.65 -6.05
CA TYR A 98 0.99 18.28 -5.96
C TYR A 98 1.04 19.44 -4.98
N ASP A 99 0.06 20.33 -5.02
CA ASP A 99 -0.04 21.45 -4.05
C ASP A 99 -0.24 20.95 -2.61
N TRP A 100 -0.79 19.73 -2.44
CA TRP A 100 -1.02 19.10 -1.14
C TRP A 100 0.15 18.23 -0.64
N GLY A 101 1.17 17.93 -1.47
CA GLY A 101 2.28 17.06 -1.13
C GLY A 101 2.85 16.32 -2.34
N TYR A 102 3.11 15.02 -2.20
CA TYR A 102 3.66 14.22 -3.30
C TYR A 102 3.41 12.71 -3.14
N ILE A 103 3.55 11.98 -4.25
CA ILE A 103 3.64 10.52 -4.31
C ILE A 103 4.95 10.14 -5.00
N SER A 104 5.82 9.41 -4.31
CA SER A 104 7.11 8.93 -4.84
C SER A 104 7.17 7.41 -4.82
N LEU A 105 7.65 6.81 -5.91
CA LEU A 105 7.85 5.37 -6.03
C LEU A 105 9.25 4.99 -5.59
N VAL A 106 9.34 4.00 -4.71
CA VAL A 106 10.59 3.42 -4.20
C VAL A 106 10.61 1.91 -4.47
N PRO A 107 11.77 1.24 -4.47
CA PRO A 107 11.83 -0.21 -4.69
C PRO A 107 11.04 -1.00 -3.63
N ALA A 108 10.41 -2.09 -4.10
CA ALA A 108 9.93 -3.20 -3.28
C ALA A 108 10.35 -4.52 -3.94
N TRP A 109 10.72 -5.50 -3.14
CA TRP A 109 11.19 -6.79 -3.66
C TRP A 109 10.05 -7.81 -3.61
N HIS A 110 9.24 -7.82 -4.66
CA HIS A 110 8.10 -8.69 -4.86
C HIS A 110 7.85 -8.93 -6.35
N THR A 111 7.05 -9.94 -6.68
CA THR A 111 6.56 -10.16 -8.05
C THR A 111 5.46 -9.15 -8.38
N ASN A 112 5.23 -8.90 -9.67
CA ASN A 112 4.23 -7.92 -10.08
C ASN A 112 3.53 -8.38 -11.37
N THR A 113 2.32 -8.92 -11.19
CA THR A 113 1.53 -9.50 -12.28
C THR A 113 0.07 -9.13 -12.10
N ILE A 114 -0.58 -8.61 -13.13
CA ILE A 114 -2.03 -8.51 -13.18
C ILE A 114 -2.58 -9.92 -13.42
N PRO A 115 -3.56 -10.38 -12.62
CA PRO A 115 -4.20 -11.67 -12.85
C PRO A 115 -4.86 -11.72 -14.23
N GLY A 116 -4.83 -12.90 -14.83
CA GLY A 116 -5.58 -13.14 -16.06
C GLY A 116 -7.09 -13.28 -15.81
N SER A 117 -7.87 -13.31 -16.88
CA SER A 117 -9.33 -13.44 -16.85
C SER A 117 -9.84 -14.88 -16.61
N GLY A 118 -8.98 -15.80 -16.10
CA GLY A 118 -9.34 -17.18 -15.80
C GLY A 118 -10.01 -17.37 -14.45
N GLU A 119 -10.52 -18.58 -14.18
CA GLU A 119 -11.12 -18.93 -12.88
C GLU A 119 -10.09 -18.90 -11.72
N ASP A 120 -8.79 -19.02 -12.03
CA ASP A 120 -7.69 -18.86 -11.08
C ASP A 120 -6.98 -17.51 -11.32
N PRO A 121 -7.23 -16.52 -10.45
CA PRO A 121 -6.58 -15.20 -10.56
C PRO A 121 -5.07 -15.23 -10.37
N PHE A 122 -4.52 -16.34 -9.87
CA PHE A 122 -3.08 -16.55 -9.70
C PHE A 122 -2.47 -17.40 -10.82
N SER A 123 -3.23 -17.73 -11.85
CA SER A 123 -2.74 -18.51 -12.99
C SER A 123 -1.72 -17.72 -13.79
N ALA A 124 -0.51 -18.25 -13.88
CA ALA A 124 0.56 -17.68 -14.71
C ALA A 124 0.28 -17.76 -16.23
N GLU A 125 -0.71 -18.56 -16.65
CA GLU A 125 -0.99 -18.79 -18.08
C GLU A 125 -1.64 -17.59 -18.76
N THR A 126 -2.27 -16.67 -17.98
CA THR A 126 -3.01 -15.52 -18.51
C THR A 126 -2.64 -14.19 -17.87
N GLY A 127 -1.75 -14.20 -16.86
CA GLY A 127 -1.32 -12.99 -16.16
C GLY A 127 -0.37 -12.12 -17.01
N VAL A 128 -0.44 -10.81 -16.81
CA VAL A 128 0.44 -9.82 -17.47
C VAL A 128 1.41 -9.26 -16.44
N VAL A 129 2.72 -9.41 -16.72
CA VAL A 129 3.76 -8.76 -15.91
C VAL A 129 3.72 -7.24 -16.17
N VAL A 130 3.62 -6.46 -15.11
CA VAL A 130 3.44 -5.00 -15.18
C VAL A 130 4.57 -4.25 -14.45
N GLY A 131 5.80 -4.60 -14.80
CA GLY A 131 7.01 -3.99 -14.24
C GLY A 131 7.41 -4.56 -12.86
N PRO A 132 8.31 -3.93 -12.13
CA PRO A 132 8.65 -4.29 -10.76
C PRO A 132 7.60 -3.78 -9.76
N ALA A 133 7.51 -4.43 -8.60
CA ALA A 133 6.70 -3.94 -7.49
C ALA A 133 7.33 -2.71 -6.84
N ALA A 134 6.52 -1.81 -6.31
CA ALA A 134 6.93 -0.56 -5.69
C ALA A 134 6.45 -0.45 -4.23
N GLY A 135 7.26 0.22 -3.41
CA GLY A 135 6.78 0.90 -2.23
C GLY A 135 6.40 2.34 -2.57
N LEU A 136 5.61 2.97 -1.73
CA LEU A 136 5.09 4.31 -1.94
C LEU A 136 5.48 5.21 -0.77
N VAL A 137 6.15 6.32 -1.06
CA VAL A 137 6.34 7.41 -0.08
C VAL A 137 5.38 8.52 -0.44
N ILE A 138 4.40 8.74 0.42
CA ILE A 138 3.28 9.66 0.18
C ILE A 138 3.32 10.75 1.25
N LYS A 139 3.42 12.00 0.83
CA LYS A 139 3.27 13.15 1.74
C LYS A 139 1.92 13.79 1.50
N VAL A 140 1.12 13.92 2.56
CA VAL A 140 -0.15 14.66 2.55
C VAL A 140 -0.09 15.71 3.66
N GLY A 141 -0.14 16.98 3.30
CA GLY A 141 0.10 18.08 4.22
C GLY A 141 1.51 17.99 4.83
N GLU A 142 1.60 17.91 6.15
CA GLU A 142 2.88 17.82 6.86
C GLU A 142 3.29 16.37 7.17
N THR A 143 2.45 15.37 6.90
CA THR A 143 2.69 13.98 7.28
C THR A 143 3.23 13.18 6.10
N THR A 144 4.31 12.45 6.32
CA THR A 144 4.91 11.53 5.34
C THR A 144 4.67 10.08 5.73
N VAL A 145 4.04 9.33 4.85
CA VAL A 145 3.73 7.90 5.01
C VAL A 145 4.60 7.08 4.07
N TYR A 146 5.25 6.04 4.59
CA TYR A 146 5.86 5.01 3.77
C TYR A 146 4.98 3.76 3.81
N HIS A 147 4.31 3.46 2.70
CA HIS A 147 3.62 2.21 2.45
C HIS A 147 4.61 1.28 1.75
N ALA A 148 5.04 0.22 2.43
CA ALA A 148 6.08 -0.64 1.89
C ALA A 148 5.67 -1.42 0.64
N GLY A 149 4.37 -1.50 0.36
CA GLY A 149 3.83 -2.47 -0.59
C GLY A 149 4.11 -3.89 -0.11
N ASP A 150 4.00 -4.84 -1.00
CA ASP A 150 4.45 -6.20 -0.75
C ASP A 150 5.95 -6.30 -1.01
N THR A 151 6.69 -6.76 0.00
CA THR A 151 8.14 -6.84 -0.08
C THR A 151 8.71 -7.81 0.96
N CYS A 152 9.87 -8.42 0.65
CA CYS A 152 10.75 -8.96 1.67
C CYS A 152 11.56 -7.85 2.35
N LEU A 153 12.27 -8.17 3.43
CA LEU A 153 13.23 -7.25 4.06
C LEU A 153 14.41 -6.97 3.13
N PHE A 154 14.77 -5.68 2.99
CA PHE A 154 15.97 -5.26 2.24
C PHE A 154 16.64 -4.04 2.86
N SER A 155 17.96 -3.93 2.70
CA SER A 155 18.78 -2.94 3.40
C SER A 155 18.49 -1.49 2.99
N ASP A 156 18.04 -1.28 1.75
CA ASP A 156 17.87 0.05 1.19
C ASP A 156 16.61 0.77 1.72
N MET A 157 15.78 0.10 2.52
CA MET A 157 14.77 0.76 3.36
C MET A 157 15.39 1.87 4.23
N LYS A 158 16.66 1.74 4.65
CA LYS A 158 17.41 2.79 5.34
C LYS A 158 17.61 4.04 4.48
N LEU A 159 17.86 3.86 3.19
CA LEU A 159 18.08 4.98 2.26
C LEU A 159 16.76 5.71 1.99
N ILE A 160 15.65 4.99 1.92
CA ILE A 160 14.30 5.58 1.81
C ILE A 160 14.03 6.48 3.01
N ALA A 161 14.28 5.97 4.23
CA ALA A 161 14.09 6.72 5.47
C ALA A 161 15.04 7.91 5.60
N GLN A 162 16.29 7.80 5.12
CA GLN A 162 17.23 8.92 5.13
C GLN A 162 16.86 10.05 4.17
N ARG A 163 16.18 9.71 3.06
CA ARG A 163 15.74 10.69 2.06
C ARG A 163 14.45 11.39 2.47
N SER A 164 13.58 10.69 3.18
CA SER A 164 12.23 11.16 3.51
C SER A 164 12.00 10.95 4.99
N ASP A 165 11.79 12.01 5.76
CA ASP A 165 11.44 11.90 7.18
C ASP A 165 10.08 11.20 7.30
N ILE A 166 10.08 9.89 7.58
CA ILE A 166 8.89 9.07 7.63
C ILE A 166 8.21 9.21 8.99
N ASP A 167 6.99 9.73 9.01
CA ASP A 167 6.16 9.83 10.22
C ASP A 167 5.44 8.50 10.49
N VAL A 168 4.90 7.88 9.44
CA VAL A 168 4.13 6.64 9.53
C VAL A 168 4.66 5.58 8.58
N PHE A 169 4.88 4.37 9.09
CA PHE A 169 5.30 3.22 8.30
C PHE A 169 4.20 2.16 8.27
N LEU A 170 3.66 1.89 7.08
CA LEU A 170 2.70 0.83 6.81
C LEU A 170 3.48 -0.38 6.33
N VAL A 171 3.56 -1.43 7.16
CA VAL A 171 4.50 -2.55 6.99
C VAL A 171 3.78 -3.89 6.93
N PRO A 172 4.03 -4.73 5.88
CA PRO A 172 3.47 -6.07 5.81
C PRO A 172 4.16 -6.99 6.83
N ILE A 173 3.36 -7.83 7.53
CA ILE A 173 3.84 -8.70 8.61
C ILE A 173 3.38 -10.16 8.51
N GLY A 174 2.57 -10.50 7.49
CA GLY A 174 1.90 -11.79 7.39
C GLY A 174 2.81 -12.97 7.04
N GLY A 175 4.04 -12.71 6.61
CA GLY A 175 4.94 -13.78 6.13
C GLY A 175 4.42 -14.40 4.83
N HIS A 176 4.89 -15.59 4.50
CA HIS A 176 4.59 -16.37 3.30
C HIS A 176 4.81 -15.63 1.98
N TYR A 177 4.10 -14.55 1.72
CA TYR A 177 4.20 -13.71 0.52
C TYR A 177 5.07 -12.47 0.73
N THR A 178 5.20 -11.99 1.95
CA THR A 178 5.91 -10.76 2.34
C THR A 178 6.85 -11.01 3.50
N MET A 179 7.35 -9.96 4.15
CA MET A 179 8.08 -10.09 5.42
C MET A 179 7.25 -10.83 6.45
N ASP A 180 7.87 -11.72 7.21
CA ASP A 180 7.29 -12.21 8.45
C ASP A 180 7.42 -11.15 9.57
N ARG A 181 6.80 -11.41 10.71
CA ARG A 181 6.83 -10.55 11.88
C ARG A 181 8.24 -10.15 12.32
N ARG A 182 9.23 -11.06 12.21
CA ARG A 182 10.61 -10.83 12.67
C ARG A 182 11.36 -9.90 11.73
N ASP A 183 11.23 -10.15 10.43
CA ASP A 183 11.81 -9.29 9.40
C ASP A 183 11.19 -7.89 9.43
N ALA A 184 9.87 -7.80 9.69
CA ALA A 184 9.16 -6.53 9.81
C ALA A 184 9.65 -5.70 11.01
N VAL A 185 10.04 -6.32 12.14
CA VAL A 185 10.68 -5.60 13.26
C VAL A 185 12.02 -4.98 12.82
N VAL A 186 12.83 -5.70 12.04
CA VAL A 186 14.09 -5.16 11.50
C VAL A 186 13.81 -4.02 10.50
N ALA A 187 12.78 -4.15 9.68
CA ALA A 187 12.35 -3.07 8.79
C ALA A 187 11.94 -1.81 9.58
N CYS A 188 11.22 -1.95 10.69
CA CYS A 188 10.90 -0.83 11.59
C CYS A 188 12.16 -0.16 12.17
N GLN A 189 13.18 -0.95 12.53
CA GLN A 189 14.48 -0.41 12.97
C GLN A 189 15.20 0.37 11.85
N PHE A 190 15.07 -0.08 10.59
CA PHE A 190 15.67 0.58 9.43
C PHE A 190 14.98 1.89 9.09
N VAL A 191 13.65 1.92 9.18
CA VAL A 191 12.84 3.09 8.80
C VAL A 191 12.78 4.12 9.93
N GLY A 192 12.63 3.69 11.18
CA GLY A 192 12.64 4.57 12.34
C GLY A 192 11.45 5.55 12.41
N ALA A 193 10.31 5.19 11.78
CA ALA A 193 9.10 6.00 11.81
C ALA A 193 8.54 6.16 13.24
N LYS A 194 7.87 7.27 13.52
CA LYS A 194 7.23 7.51 14.83
C LYS A 194 6.08 6.55 15.08
N THR A 195 5.28 6.31 14.04
CA THR A 195 4.12 5.41 14.08
C THR A 195 4.31 4.27 13.09
N VAL A 196 4.01 3.05 13.52
CA VAL A 196 4.02 1.84 12.68
C VAL A 196 2.62 1.26 12.67
N ILE A 197 2.08 0.98 11.49
CA ILE A 197 0.79 0.32 11.31
C ILE A 197 1.03 -0.99 10.54
N PRO A 198 0.78 -2.14 11.15
CA PRO A 198 0.92 -3.42 10.47
C PRO A 198 -0.19 -3.61 9.44
N MET A 199 0.16 -4.26 8.32
CA MET A 199 -0.75 -4.59 7.23
C MET A 199 -0.44 -5.97 6.65
N HIS A 200 -1.25 -6.43 5.67
CA HIS A 200 -1.06 -7.67 4.92
C HIS A 200 -0.94 -8.90 5.83
N TYR A 201 -1.90 -9.04 6.76
CA TYR A 201 -1.98 -10.17 7.69
C TYR A 201 -3.45 -10.52 7.98
N ASP A 202 -3.70 -11.75 8.40
CA ASP A 202 -5.01 -12.31 8.82
C ASP A 202 -6.15 -12.21 7.78
N THR A 203 -5.87 -11.79 6.55
CA THR A 203 -6.86 -11.76 5.46
C THR A 203 -7.11 -13.16 4.91
N PHE A 204 -6.06 -13.97 4.82
CA PHE A 204 -6.08 -15.33 4.29
C PHE A 204 -5.29 -16.27 5.21
N PRO A 205 -5.63 -17.58 5.28
CA PRO A 205 -4.93 -18.54 6.16
C PRO A 205 -3.40 -18.55 6.07
N PRO A 206 -2.76 -18.43 4.87
CA PRO A 206 -1.30 -18.45 4.78
C PRO A 206 -0.59 -17.25 5.44
N ILE A 207 -1.31 -16.15 5.71
CA ILE A 207 -0.75 -14.93 6.28
C ILE A 207 -1.27 -14.62 7.70
N GLU A 208 -1.77 -15.63 8.39
CA GLU A 208 -2.13 -15.50 9.81
C GLU A 208 -0.88 -15.22 10.65
N THR A 209 -0.95 -14.20 11.53
CA THR A 209 0.18 -13.82 12.37
C THR A 209 -0.24 -13.21 13.70
N ASP A 210 0.63 -13.31 14.70
CA ASP A 210 0.44 -12.72 16.03
C ASP A 210 0.84 -11.23 16.00
N VAL A 211 -0.15 -10.37 15.74
CA VAL A 211 0.05 -8.93 15.67
C VAL A 211 0.39 -8.29 17.01
N GLU A 212 -0.08 -8.85 18.12
CA GLU A 212 0.22 -8.35 19.47
C GLU A 212 1.69 -8.62 19.84
N ALA A 213 2.19 -9.78 19.45
CA ALA A 213 3.62 -10.07 19.58
C ALA A 213 4.47 -9.18 18.67
N PHE A 214 4.02 -8.85 17.44
CA PHE A 214 4.69 -7.86 16.58
C PHE A 214 4.77 -6.50 17.27
N LYS A 215 3.64 -6.01 17.81
CA LYS A 215 3.58 -4.74 18.54
C LYS A 215 4.57 -4.72 19.71
N SER A 216 4.55 -5.75 20.56
CA SER A 216 5.47 -5.87 21.69
C SER A 216 6.93 -5.86 21.26
N ASP A 217 7.28 -6.59 20.20
CA ASP A 217 8.65 -6.67 19.68
C ASP A 217 9.13 -5.31 19.14
N VAL A 218 8.32 -4.60 18.35
CA VAL A 218 8.67 -3.27 17.81
C VAL A 218 8.85 -2.25 18.94
N GLU A 219 7.87 -2.14 19.83
CA GLU A 219 7.90 -1.13 20.92
C GLU A 219 9.01 -1.38 21.94
N SER A 220 9.48 -2.64 22.09
CA SER A 220 10.63 -2.96 22.94
C SER A 220 11.99 -2.72 22.29
N GLN A 221 12.07 -2.71 20.94
CA GLN A 221 13.34 -2.65 20.19
C GLN A 221 13.54 -1.34 19.42
N THR A 222 12.52 -0.47 19.38
CA THR A 222 12.55 0.82 18.68
C THR A 222 11.90 1.91 19.54
N SER A 223 11.92 3.15 19.06
CA SER A 223 11.16 4.26 19.63
C SER A 223 9.78 4.44 18.98
N SER A 224 9.40 3.57 18.06
CA SER A 224 8.14 3.64 17.34
C SER A 224 6.96 3.19 18.20
N GLN A 225 5.80 3.83 18.04
CA GLN A 225 4.53 3.35 18.56
C GLN A 225 3.82 2.51 17.51
N VAL A 226 3.33 1.33 17.89
CA VAL A 226 2.54 0.49 16.98
C VAL A 226 1.05 0.70 17.19
N VAL A 227 0.37 1.06 16.12
CA VAL A 227 -1.10 1.24 16.07
C VAL A 227 -1.69 0.09 15.27
N VAL A 228 -2.39 -0.81 15.95
CA VAL A 228 -3.10 -1.93 15.31
C VAL A 228 -4.52 -1.47 14.99
N LEU A 229 -4.86 -1.41 13.70
CA LEU A 229 -6.19 -1.03 13.22
C LEU A 229 -6.95 -2.26 12.74
N LYS A 230 -8.24 -2.30 13.05
CA LYS A 230 -9.17 -3.23 12.40
C LYS A 230 -9.72 -2.60 11.11
N PRO A 231 -10.14 -3.43 10.13
CA PRO A 231 -10.78 -2.90 8.93
C PRO A 231 -11.94 -1.95 9.28
N GLY A 232 -11.91 -0.74 8.71
CA GLY A 232 -12.85 0.35 8.97
C GLY A 232 -12.44 1.31 10.08
N GLU A 233 -11.41 1.01 10.88
CA GLU A 233 -10.89 1.93 11.89
C GLU A 233 -9.92 2.95 11.29
N SER A 234 -9.81 4.11 11.95
CA SER A 234 -8.93 5.21 11.57
C SER A 234 -7.97 5.59 12.71
N HIS A 235 -6.83 6.15 12.32
CA HIS A 235 -5.85 6.79 13.20
C HIS A 235 -5.56 8.21 12.71
N THR A 236 -5.51 9.18 13.64
CA THR A 236 -5.14 10.58 13.33
C THR A 236 -3.70 10.83 13.73
N VAL A 237 -2.92 11.37 12.78
CA VAL A 237 -1.52 11.77 12.95
C VAL A 237 -1.40 13.27 13.03
#